data_8eb8cfb1f7595f847f1337b99defe4ff
#
_entry.id   8eb8cfb1f7595f847f1337b99defe4ff
#
_cell.length_a   1.000
_cell.length_b   1.000
_cell.length_c   1.000
_cell.angle_alpha   90.00
_cell.angle_beta   90.00
_cell.angle_gamma   90.00
#
_symmetry.space_group_name_H-M   'P 1'
#
loop_
_entity.id
_entity.type
_entity.pdbx_description
1 polymer ?
#
loop_
_entity_poly.entity_id
_entity_poly.type
_entity_poly.pdbx_seq_one_letter_code
_entity_poly.pdbx_strand_id
1 'polypeptide(L)'
;AYNGSFGISTVYKNLKMLSGDEFRSVASERGISILDKGNNTNFQKEIQQTGLQQNHHVAFYGGSSTSSYRVSLGFMDRQGVILNEDMKNFTSNMNMNQKMFDGFFDCELGMFGSILKNHNLVDYQKTSYSAATFNPTYPNHKDPVTNSWDGITTASQITNPLAWMQVDDDDATSHISTHARFTFNLMKELKLVLFGAYTYNIVENSQYLPTSVWANGQAYKGTKKMESLLGNMMLTYKKGWKKHFFDVLALAELQKETYTGYYTTVSNFSTDKFGYNNLQAGAVRLWEGTNSYYEQPRLASFMGRFNYTYADRYVLTLNARTDASSKFGANPKWGFFPSLSAAWVVS
;
A
#
# COMPACT_ATOMS: atom_id res chain seq x y z
N ALA A 1 -1.29 27.82 0.82
CA ALA A 1 -0.89 27.35 2.16
C ALA A 1 0.33 26.44 2.03
N TYR A 2 1.24 26.53 2.99
CA TYR A 2 2.37 25.62 3.16
C TYR A 2 2.35 25.06 4.58
N ASN A 3 2.60 23.76 4.70
CA ASN A 3 2.83 23.07 5.96
C ASN A 3 4.11 22.25 5.84
N GLY A 4 5.00 22.39 6.81
CA GLY A 4 6.23 21.61 6.90
C GLY A 4 6.43 21.05 8.30
N SER A 5 6.99 19.85 8.39
CA SER A 5 7.42 19.25 9.65
C SER A 5 8.75 18.54 9.47
N PHE A 6 9.53 18.54 10.54
CA PHE A 6 10.78 17.81 10.66
C PHE A 6 10.74 17.00 11.95
N GLY A 7 11.18 15.76 11.90
CA GLY A 7 11.19 14.84 13.02
C GLY A 7 12.50 14.08 13.13
N ILE A 8 12.88 13.75 14.36
CA ILE A 8 14.03 12.91 14.69
C ILE A 8 13.50 11.73 15.49
N SER A 9 13.90 10.52 15.13
CA SER A 9 13.50 9.28 15.79
C SER A 9 14.75 8.51 16.24
N THR A 10 14.72 8.01 17.46
CA THR A 10 15.79 7.15 18.00
C THR A 10 15.15 5.95 18.69
N VAL A 11 15.89 4.86 18.78
CA VAL A 11 15.44 3.68 19.54
C VAL A 11 15.41 4.03 21.02
N TYR A 12 14.21 3.98 21.61
CA TYR A 12 14.01 4.34 23.02
C TYR A 12 14.68 3.34 23.99
N LYS A 13 14.59 2.04 23.67
CA LYS A 13 15.10 0.98 24.57
C LYS A 13 15.44 -0.27 23.77
N ASN A 14 16.62 -0.84 24.07
CA ASN A 14 17.03 -2.15 23.59
C ASN A 14 16.69 -3.25 24.62
N LEU A 15 16.59 -4.48 24.14
CA LEU A 15 16.54 -5.64 25.03
C LEU A 15 17.87 -5.77 25.79
N LYS A 16 17.78 -6.07 27.08
CA LYS A 16 18.97 -6.34 27.89
C LYS A 16 19.46 -7.76 27.58
N MET A 17 20.53 -7.85 26.81
CA MET A 17 21.20 -9.10 26.45
C MET A 17 22.57 -9.14 27.06
N LEU A 18 23.19 -10.34 27.14
CA LEU A 18 24.56 -10.51 27.63
C LEU A 18 25.53 -9.84 26.66
N SER A 19 26.49 -9.12 27.20
CA SER A 19 27.68 -8.69 26.45
C SER A 19 28.57 -9.89 26.11
N GLY A 20 29.58 -9.74 25.24
CA GLY A 20 30.51 -10.81 24.91
C GLY A 20 31.22 -11.35 26.13
N ASP A 21 31.63 -10.47 27.06
CA ASP A 21 32.34 -10.85 28.28
C ASP A 21 31.43 -11.58 29.29
N GLU A 22 30.19 -11.08 29.48
CA GLU A 22 29.17 -11.77 30.29
C GLU A 22 28.81 -13.13 29.70
N PHE A 23 28.70 -13.21 28.35
CA PHE A 23 28.40 -14.46 27.66
C PHE A 23 29.50 -15.53 27.90
N ARG A 24 30.80 -15.15 27.82
CA ARG A 24 31.95 -16.02 28.15
C ARG A 24 31.89 -16.48 29.59
N SER A 25 31.65 -15.56 30.53
CA SER A 25 31.57 -15.86 31.94
C SER A 25 30.49 -16.88 32.26
N VAL A 26 29.26 -16.62 31.78
CA VAL A 26 28.11 -17.52 31.98
C VAL A 26 28.35 -18.90 31.34
N ALA A 27 28.95 -18.93 30.14
CA ALA A 27 29.27 -20.18 29.47
C ALA A 27 30.28 -21.00 30.25
N SER A 28 31.34 -20.35 30.77
CA SER A 28 32.36 -20.99 31.63
C SER A 28 31.75 -21.51 32.91
N GLU A 29 30.95 -20.71 33.61
CA GLU A 29 30.28 -21.11 34.87
C GLU A 29 29.36 -22.33 34.69
N ARG A 30 28.74 -22.45 33.53
CA ARG A 30 27.81 -23.54 33.22
C ARG A 30 28.47 -24.73 32.50
N GLY A 31 29.76 -24.66 32.22
CA GLY A 31 30.46 -25.69 31.46
C GLY A 31 30.00 -25.85 30.02
N ILE A 32 29.46 -24.78 29.42
CA ILE A 32 28.95 -24.76 28.05
C ILE A 32 30.09 -24.37 27.10
N SER A 33 30.37 -25.22 26.12
CA SER A 33 31.30 -24.88 25.04
C SER A 33 30.64 -23.90 24.08
N ILE A 34 31.29 -22.76 23.84
CA ILE A 34 30.85 -21.72 22.91
C ILE A 34 31.86 -21.56 21.78
N LEU A 35 31.38 -21.12 20.60
CA LEU A 35 32.25 -20.63 19.55
C LEU A 35 32.57 -19.16 19.85
N ASP A 36 33.75 -18.93 20.43
CA ASP A 36 34.23 -17.59 20.76
C ASP A 36 35.11 -17.03 19.64
N LYS A 37 34.74 -15.87 19.11
CA LYS A 37 35.47 -15.14 18.05
C LYS A 37 36.27 -13.96 18.60
N GLY A 38 36.37 -13.80 19.93
CA GLY A 38 37.21 -12.80 20.59
C GLY A 38 36.64 -11.38 20.63
N ASN A 39 35.44 -11.13 20.12
CA ASN A 39 34.82 -9.80 20.07
C ASN A 39 33.83 -9.57 21.23
N ASN A 40 33.33 -8.34 21.34
CA ASN A 40 32.29 -7.94 22.29
C ASN A 40 31.34 -6.97 21.57
N THR A 41 30.47 -7.52 20.72
CA THR A 41 29.61 -6.77 19.79
C THR A 41 28.17 -6.65 20.29
N ASN A 42 27.67 -5.45 20.35
CA ASN A 42 26.24 -5.22 20.60
C ASN A 42 25.49 -5.07 19.27
N PHE A 43 25.03 -6.17 18.70
CA PHE A 43 24.38 -6.19 17.40
C PHE A 43 23.07 -5.37 17.34
N GLN A 44 22.37 -5.18 18.46
CA GLN A 44 21.19 -4.31 18.47
C GLN A 44 21.59 -2.85 18.18
N LYS A 45 22.73 -2.38 18.69
CA LYS A 45 23.23 -1.03 18.41
C LYS A 45 23.83 -0.90 17.01
N GLU A 46 24.51 -1.97 16.54
CA GLU A 46 25.15 -1.96 15.22
C GLU A 46 24.15 -1.82 14.04
N ILE A 47 22.91 -2.28 14.20
CA ILE A 47 21.87 -2.16 13.17
C ILE A 47 21.04 -0.89 13.31
N GLN A 48 21.30 -0.03 14.31
CA GLN A 48 20.48 1.14 14.60
C GLN A 48 21.12 2.43 14.09
N GLN A 49 20.26 3.37 13.75
CA GLN A 49 20.62 4.74 13.40
C GLN A 49 19.61 5.74 13.98
N THR A 50 19.97 7.02 13.92
CA THR A 50 18.99 8.09 14.12
C THR A 50 18.18 8.27 12.86
N GLY A 51 16.90 8.01 12.94
CA GLY A 51 15.97 8.24 11.83
C GLY A 51 15.61 9.72 11.71
N LEU A 52 15.61 10.23 10.49
CA LEU A 52 15.19 11.58 10.15
C LEU A 52 13.91 11.52 9.33
N GLN A 53 13.01 12.46 9.59
CA GLN A 53 11.78 12.58 8.81
C GLN A 53 11.54 14.04 8.46
N GLN A 54 11.18 14.28 7.21
CA GLN A 54 10.68 15.58 6.76
C GLN A 54 9.41 15.38 5.94
N ASN A 55 8.48 16.32 6.11
CA ASN A 55 7.23 16.34 5.39
C ASN A 55 6.91 17.77 4.97
N HIS A 56 6.65 17.97 3.68
CA HIS A 56 6.35 19.26 3.07
C HIS A 56 5.06 19.15 2.27
N HIS A 57 4.14 20.06 2.49
CA HIS A 57 2.89 20.11 1.78
C HIS A 57 2.57 21.54 1.36
N VAL A 58 2.35 21.74 0.07
CA VAL A 58 1.95 23.02 -0.51
C VAL A 58 0.56 22.88 -1.12
N ALA A 59 -0.33 23.82 -0.84
CA ALA A 59 -1.65 23.85 -1.43
C ALA A 59 -2.00 25.24 -1.97
N PHE A 60 -2.55 25.26 -3.17
CA PHE A 60 -3.14 26.40 -3.85
C PHE A 60 -4.63 26.14 -3.99
N TYR A 61 -5.45 27.09 -3.59
CA TYR A 61 -6.88 26.97 -3.70
C TYR A 61 -7.52 28.35 -3.90
N GLY A 62 -8.65 28.36 -4.55
CA GLY A 62 -9.42 29.56 -4.78
C GLY A 62 -10.79 29.19 -5.32
N GLY A 63 -11.60 30.21 -5.53
CA GLY A 63 -12.91 30.01 -6.09
C GLY A 63 -13.81 31.24 -6.02
N SER A 64 -15.00 31.05 -6.54
CA SER A 64 -16.12 32.00 -6.53
C SER A 64 -17.38 31.29 -6.03
N SER A 65 -18.54 31.90 -6.15
CA SER A 65 -19.84 31.27 -5.86
C SER A 65 -20.16 30.09 -6.78
N THR A 66 -19.55 30.05 -7.98
CA THR A 66 -19.82 29.05 -9.02
C THR A 66 -18.65 28.12 -9.31
N SER A 67 -17.46 28.44 -8.86
CA SER A 67 -16.26 27.64 -9.10
C SER A 67 -15.40 27.51 -7.86
N SER A 68 -14.77 26.36 -7.68
CA SER A 68 -13.71 26.17 -6.71
C SER A 68 -12.65 25.23 -7.26
N TYR A 69 -11.42 25.48 -6.88
CA TYR A 69 -10.30 24.60 -7.21
C TYR A 69 -9.34 24.48 -6.04
N ARG A 70 -8.72 23.33 -5.94
CA ARG A 70 -7.61 23.06 -5.04
C ARG A 70 -6.60 22.19 -5.73
N VAL A 71 -5.34 22.61 -5.71
CA VAL A 71 -4.18 21.81 -6.14
C VAL A 71 -3.23 21.74 -4.97
N SER A 72 -2.75 20.55 -4.65
CA SER A 72 -1.76 20.37 -3.61
C SER A 72 -0.69 19.38 -4.01
N LEU A 73 0.53 19.65 -3.55
CA LEU A 73 1.71 18.81 -3.72
C LEU A 73 2.25 18.48 -2.34
N GLY A 74 2.62 17.23 -2.13
CA GLY A 74 3.23 16.74 -0.91
C GLY A 74 4.51 15.98 -1.21
N PHE A 75 5.48 16.14 -0.33
CA PHE A 75 6.73 15.38 -0.34
C PHE A 75 7.01 14.92 1.09
N MET A 76 7.30 13.65 1.25
CA MET A 76 7.74 13.05 2.50
C MET A 76 9.01 12.24 2.25
N ASP A 77 9.99 12.41 3.12
CA ASP A 77 11.23 11.64 3.17
C ASP A 77 11.42 11.17 4.62
N ARG A 78 11.54 9.87 4.82
CA ARG A 78 11.67 9.26 6.14
C ARG A 78 12.77 8.21 6.12
N GLN A 79 13.73 8.34 7.02
CA GLN A 79 14.67 7.29 7.37
C GLN A 79 14.19 6.57 8.63
N GLY A 80 14.25 5.24 8.62
CA GLY A 80 13.94 4.39 9.78
C GLY A 80 15.03 4.47 10.85
N VAL A 81 14.74 3.91 12.01
CA VAL A 81 15.70 3.78 13.12
C VAL A 81 16.59 2.53 12.98
N ILE A 82 16.32 1.68 12.02
CA ILE A 82 17.18 0.58 11.59
C ILE A 82 17.88 1.01 10.29
N LEU A 83 19.14 0.58 10.13
CA LEU A 83 19.92 0.85 8.92
C LEU A 83 19.20 0.33 7.67
N ASN A 84 19.37 1.00 6.55
CA ASN A 84 18.79 0.63 5.24
C ASN A 84 17.26 0.56 5.19
N GLU A 85 16.58 1.28 6.07
CA GLU A 85 15.13 1.47 5.98
C GLU A 85 14.85 2.93 5.63
N ASP A 86 14.33 3.19 4.46
CA ASP A 86 13.91 4.53 4.05
C ASP A 86 12.65 4.51 3.18
N MET A 87 11.97 5.65 3.15
CA MET A 87 10.76 5.85 2.37
C MET A 87 10.70 7.28 1.83
N LYS A 88 10.46 7.40 0.52
CA LYS A 88 10.20 8.68 -0.14
C LYS A 88 8.84 8.63 -0.82
N ASN A 89 8.01 9.62 -0.52
CA ASN A 89 6.68 9.71 -1.11
C ASN A 89 6.43 11.10 -1.68
N PHE A 90 6.11 11.14 -2.96
CA PHE A 90 5.62 12.34 -3.63
C PHE A 90 4.13 12.17 -3.93
N THR A 91 3.31 13.17 -3.59
CA THR A 91 1.86 13.15 -3.82
C THR A 91 1.42 14.41 -4.55
N SER A 92 0.43 14.27 -5.41
CA SER A 92 -0.29 15.39 -6.01
C SER A 92 -1.80 15.17 -5.89
N ASN A 93 -2.54 16.23 -5.59
CA ASN A 93 -3.98 16.17 -5.52
C ASN A 93 -4.57 17.41 -6.19
N MET A 94 -5.55 17.20 -7.06
CA MET A 94 -6.28 18.26 -7.74
C MET A 94 -7.77 17.99 -7.60
N ASN A 95 -8.52 19.02 -7.19
CA ASN A 95 -9.98 19.00 -7.18
C ASN A 95 -10.47 20.29 -7.79
N MET A 96 -11.48 20.17 -8.64
CA MET A 96 -12.14 21.29 -9.32
C MET A 96 -13.63 21.05 -9.30
N ASN A 97 -14.38 22.08 -8.92
CA ASN A 97 -15.83 22.12 -9.01
C ASN A 97 -16.24 23.34 -9.80
N GLN A 98 -17.16 23.15 -10.75
CA GLN A 98 -17.69 24.22 -11.57
C GLN A 98 -19.21 24.07 -11.73
N LYS A 99 -19.96 25.11 -11.35
CA LYS A 99 -21.40 25.24 -11.63
C LYS A 99 -21.59 26.10 -12.86
N MET A 100 -22.44 25.66 -13.77
CA MET A 100 -22.74 26.33 -15.04
C MET A 100 -24.25 26.39 -15.29
N PHE A 101 -24.65 27.28 -16.18
CA PHE A 101 -26.03 27.45 -16.62
C PHE A 101 -27.01 27.63 -15.44
N ASP A 102 -26.72 28.60 -14.56
CA ASP A 102 -27.52 28.93 -13.37
C ASP A 102 -27.81 27.73 -12.46
N GLY A 103 -26.82 26.81 -12.36
CA GLY A 103 -26.92 25.62 -11.51
C GLY A 103 -27.63 24.44 -12.16
N PHE A 104 -27.94 24.52 -13.47
CA PHE A 104 -28.44 23.35 -14.22
C PHE A 104 -27.41 22.25 -14.32
N PHE A 105 -26.13 22.60 -14.44
CA PHE A 105 -25.06 21.65 -14.62
C PHE A 105 -23.91 21.93 -13.63
N ASP A 106 -23.53 20.91 -12.83
CA ASP A 106 -22.38 20.94 -11.95
C ASP A 106 -21.36 19.88 -12.44
N CYS A 107 -20.10 20.31 -12.58
CA CYS A 107 -18.97 19.48 -12.96
C CYS A 107 -17.98 19.41 -11.80
N GLU A 108 -17.65 18.20 -11.34
CA GLU A 108 -16.62 17.92 -10.36
C GLU A 108 -15.56 17.04 -10.99
N LEU A 109 -14.31 17.47 -10.96
CA LEU A 109 -13.15 16.72 -11.43
C LEU A 109 -12.18 16.54 -10.26
N GLY A 110 -11.68 15.32 -10.10
CA GLY A 110 -10.67 15.02 -9.12
C GLY A 110 -9.55 14.16 -9.70
N MET A 111 -8.34 14.42 -9.25
CA MET A 111 -7.15 13.63 -9.58
C MET A 111 -6.28 13.51 -8.34
N PHE A 112 -5.82 12.30 -8.07
CA PHE A 112 -4.79 12.01 -7.09
C PHE A 112 -3.69 11.19 -7.75
N GLY A 113 -2.44 11.57 -7.51
CA GLY A 113 -1.26 10.84 -7.94
C GLY A 113 -0.27 10.70 -6.81
N SER A 114 0.40 9.54 -6.73
CA SER A 114 1.52 9.35 -5.81
C SER A 114 2.61 8.47 -6.43
N ILE A 115 3.85 8.76 -6.04
CA ILE A 115 5.03 7.93 -6.30
C ILE A 115 5.67 7.68 -4.95
N LEU A 116 5.61 6.42 -4.52
CA LEU A 116 6.19 5.93 -3.27
C LEU A 116 7.39 5.05 -3.61
N LYS A 117 8.53 5.31 -2.99
CA LYS A 117 9.70 4.46 -3.06
C LYS A 117 10.09 4.08 -1.64
N ASN A 118 10.22 2.80 -1.41
CA ASN A 118 10.69 2.23 -0.15
C ASN A 118 11.98 1.45 -0.41
N HIS A 119 12.93 1.60 0.47
CA HIS A 119 13.96 0.61 0.71
C HIS A 119 13.57 -0.12 2.00
N ASN A 120 13.31 -1.41 1.89
CA ASN A 120 12.72 -2.19 2.97
C ASN A 120 13.80 -2.98 3.72
N LEU A 121 13.58 -3.14 4.99
CA LEU A 121 14.35 -4.10 5.76
C LEU A 121 13.80 -5.51 5.49
N VAL A 122 14.63 -6.37 4.93
CA VAL A 122 14.26 -7.76 4.66
C VAL A 122 13.98 -8.46 5.99
N ASP A 123 12.74 -8.96 6.13
CA ASP A 123 12.26 -9.67 7.31
C ASP A 123 12.63 -8.94 8.63
N TYR A 124 11.95 -7.82 8.89
CA TYR A 124 12.16 -6.98 10.08
C TYR A 124 12.16 -7.78 11.39
N GLN A 125 11.27 -8.76 11.55
CA GLN A 125 11.18 -9.56 12.77
C GLN A 125 12.42 -10.45 12.92
N LYS A 126 12.85 -11.08 11.84
CA LYS A 126 14.04 -11.93 11.82
C LYS A 126 15.31 -11.14 12.07
N THR A 127 15.44 -9.97 11.46
CA THR A 127 16.59 -9.08 11.66
C THR A 127 16.68 -8.59 13.11
N SER A 128 15.57 -8.11 13.68
CA SER A 128 15.53 -7.64 15.07
C SER A 128 15.76 -8.76 16.07
N TYR A 129 15.17 -9.94 15.82
CA TYR A 129 15.39 -11.13 16.64
C TYR A 129 16.86 -11.60 16.57
N SER A 130 17.43 -11.65 15.37
CA SER A 130 18.85 -12.01 15.18
C SER A 130 19.77 -11.03 15.89
N ALA A 131 19.52 -9.74 15.79
CA ALA A 131 20.32 -8.72 16.48
C ALA A 131 20.29 -8.85 18.00
N ALA A 132 19.19 -9.35 18.57
CA ALA A 132 19.09 -9.61 20.01
C ALA A 132 19.73 -10.93 20.43
N THR A 133 19.69 -11.96 19.59
CA THR A 133 20.08 -13.34 19.97
C THR A 133 21.37 -13.84 19.35
N PHE A 134 21.96 -13.08 18.42
CA PHE A 134 23.21 -13.46 17.78
C PHE A 134 24.39 -13.47 18.79
N ASN A 135 25.34 -14.33 18.55
CA ASN A 135 26.49 -14.52 19.46
C ASN A 135 27.32 -13.22 19.57
N PRO A 136 27.36 -12.58 20.76
CA PRO A 136 28.02 -11.29 20.93
C PRO A 136 29.55 -11.35 20.85
N THR A 137 30.14 -12.54 20.76
CA THR A 137 31.59 -12.69 20.58
C THR A 137 32.02 -12.59 19.12
N TYR A 138 31.09 -12.47 18.19
CA TYR A 138 31.37 -12.35 16.76
C TYR A 138 31.73 -10.92 16.39
N PRO A 139 32.55 -10.73 15.30
CA PRO A 139 32.91 -9.41 14.81
C PRO A 139 31.71 -8.69 14.15
N ASN A 140 31.77 -7.35 14.12
CA ASN A 140 30.82 -6.51 13.40
C ASN A 140 31.28 -6.18 11.98
N HIS A 141 32.17 -6.95 11.40
CA HIS A 141 32.71 -6.80 10.06
C HIS A 141 32.87 -8.15 9.37
N LYS A 142 33.02 -8.14 8.06
CA LYS A 142 33.32 -9.33 7.27
C LYS A 142 34.76 -9.80 7.54
N ASP A 143 34.98 -11.10 7.38
CA ASP A 143 36.31 -11.66 7.31
C ASP A 143 37.08 -11.00 6.15
N PRO A 144 38.25 -10.40 6.39
CA PRO A 144 38.98 -9.63 5.38
C PRO A 144 39.60 -10.52 4.26
N VAL A 145 39.70 -11.81 4.48
CA VAL A 145 40.27 -12.75 3.49
C VAL A 145 39.19 -13.34 2.61
N THR A 146 38.10 -13.82 3.22
CA THR A 146 37.04 -14.50 2.52
C THR A 146 35.90 -13.55 2.06
N ASN A 147 35.90 -12.31 2.56
CA ASN A 147 34.84 -11.32 2.36
C ASN A 147 33.43 -11.82 2.74
N SER A 148 33.38 -12.79 3.65
CA SER A 148 32.13 -13.40 4.14
C SER A 148 31.81 -12.95 5.55
N TRP A 149 30.53 -13.00 5.92
CA TRP A 149 30.07 -12.79 7.28
C TRP A 149 30.17 -14.09 8.09
N ASP A 150 30.68 -14.01 9.29
CA ASP A 150 30.55 -15.08 10.24
C ASP A 150 29.09 -15.35 10.63
N GLY A 151 28.74 -16.62 10.83
CA GLY A 151 27.41 -17.02 11.29
C GLY A 151 26.32 -17.01 10.22
N ILE A 152 26.68 -16.98 8.92
CA ILE A 152 25.77 -17.21 7.83
C ILE A 152 25.65 -18.71 7.59
N THR A 153 24.45 -19.26 7.83
CA THR A 153 24.12 -20.64 7.46
C THR A 153 22.73 -20.69 6.84
N THR A 154 22.59 -21.41 5.75
CA THR A 154 21.31 -21.63 5.07
C THR A 154 20.31 -22.47 5.88
N ALA A 155 20.79 -23.16 6.92
CA ALA A 155 19.97 -24.02 7.80
C ALA A 155 19.63 -23.40 9.16
N SER A 156 20.22 -22.27 9.54
CA SER A 156 20.02 -21.62 10.85
C SER A 156 18.99 -20.50 10.77
N GLN A 157 18.11 -20.44 11.76
CA GLN A 157 17.21 -19.29 11.96
C GLN A 157 17.96 -18.07 12.49
N ILE A 158 19.18 -18.25 13.04
CA ILE A 158 20.02 -17.18 13.57
C ILE A 158 21.07 -16.85 12.52
N THR A 159 20.86 -15.75 11.84
CA THR A 159 21.78 -15.22 10.81
C THR A 159 22.41 -13.95 11.33
N ASN A 160 23.65 -13.66 10.95
CA ASN A 160 24.29 -12.41 11.32
C ASN A 160 23.44 -11.21 10.90
N PRO A 161 22.99 -10.36 11.83
CA PRO A 161 22.06 -9.27 11.50
C PRO A 161 22.68 -8.21 10.58
N LEU A 162 24.00 -8.02 10.61
CA LEU A 162 24.71 -7.08 9.73
C LEU A 162 24.81 -7.59 8.29
N ALA A 163 24.74 -8.90 8.10
CA ALA A 163 24.65 -9.46 6.75
C ALA A 163 23.33 -9.09 6.09
N TRP A 164 22.22 -9.14 6.84
CA TRP A 164 20.91 -8.73 6.33
C TRP A 164 20.85 -7.25 5.96
N MET A 165 21.66 -6.39 6.59
CA MET A 165 21.77 -4.97 6.21
C MET A 165 22.42 -4.77 4.82
N GLN A 166 22.87 -5.82 4.15
CA GLN A 166 23.44 -5.74 2.80
C GLN A 166 22.49 -6.19 1.71
N VAL A 167 21.30 -6.62 2.09
CA VAL A 167 20.26 -6.99 1.13
C VAL A 167 19.58 -5.73 0.60
N ASP A 168 19.54 -5.59 -0.71
CA ASP A 168 18.72 -4.57 -1.35
C ASP A 168 17.28 -5.12 -1.47
N ASP A 169 16.30 -4.37 -0.97
CA ASP A 169 14.88 -4.71 -1.08
C ASP A 169 14.09 -3.43 -1.35
N ASP A 170 13.87 -3.16 -2.62
CA ASP A 170 13.30 -1.93 -3.11
C ASP A 170 11.89 -2.14 -3.65
N ASP A 171 10.96 -1.32 -3.18
CA ASP A 171 9.61 -1.22 -3.70
C ASP A 171 9.36 0.15 -4.29
N ALA A 172 8.83 0.20 -5.49
CA ALA A 172 8.33 1.41 -6.10
C ALA A 172 6.84 1.27 -6.43
N THR A 173 6.01 2.14 -5.86
CA THR A 173 4.58 2.18 -6.14
C THR A 173 4.24 3.48 -6.84
N SER A 174 3.65 3.38 -8.04
CA SER A 174 3.05 4.51 -8.74
C SER A 174 1.54 4.34 -8.76
N HIS A 175 0.83 5.34 -8.27
CA HIS A 175 -0.62 5.36 -8.18
C HIS A 175 -1.18 6.62 -8.83
N ILE A 176 -2.21 6.46 -9.67
CA ILE A 176 -3.02 7.56 -10.17
C ILE A 176 -4.50 7.17 -10.05
N SER A 177 -5.31 8.07 -9.52
CA SER A 177 -6.75 7.94 -9.48
C SER A 177 -7.38 9.24 -9.98
N THR A 178 -8.31 9.12 -10.91
CA THR A 178 -9.04 10.26 -11.47
C THR A 178 -10.53 9.97 -11.42
N HIS A 179 -11.33 11.00 -11.19
CA HIS A 179 -12.78 10.88 -11.31
C HIS A 179 -13.39 12.13 -11.90
N ALA A 180 -14.54 11.93 -12.53
CA ALA A 180 -15.41 13.00 -13.00
C ALA A 180 -16.84 12.71 -12.54
N ARG A 181 -17.50 13.74 -12.03
CA ARG A 181 -18.91 13.73 -11.67
C ARG A 181 -19.61 14.86 -12.39
N PHE A 182 -20.62 14.51 -13.16
CA PHE A 182 -21.48 15.46 -13.86
C PHE A 182 -22.87 15.37 -13.28
N THR A 183 -23.36 16.48 -12.72
CA THR A 183 -24.69 16.57 -12.12
C THR A 183 -25.54 17.49 -12.97
N PHE A 184 -26.67 16.98 -13.41
CA PHE A 184 -27.69 17.71 -14.18
C PHE A 184 -28.92 17.88 -13.29
N ASN A 185 -29.24 19.12 -12.92
CA ASN A 185 -30.45 19.48 -12.21
C ASN A 185 -31.56 19.72 -13.23
N LEU A 186 -32.18 18.62 -13.73
CA LEU A 186 -33.14 18.65 -14.83
C LEU A 186 -34.43 19.41 -14.45
N MET A 187 -34.84 19.30 -13.18
CA MET A 187 -35.96 20.03 -12.57
C MET A 187 -35.64 20.20 -11.09
N LYS A 188 -36.42 20.99 -10.33
CA LYS A 188 -36.26 21.12 -8.89
C LYS A 188 -36.31 19.79 -8.17
N GLU A 189 -37.08 18.85 -8.67
CA GLU A 189 -37.30 17.53 -8.09
C GLU A 189 -36.44 16.43 -8.71
N LEU A 190 -35.87 16.64 -9.91
CA LEU A 190 -35.21 15.58 -10.70
C LEU A 190 -33.75 15.92 -10.96
N LYS A 191 -32.88 15.04 -10.50
CA LYS A 191 -31.41 15.14 -10.63
C LYS A 191 -30.86 13.90 -11.30
N LEU A 192 -30.03 14.07 -12.33
CA LEU A 192 -29.22 13.03 -12.95
C LEU A 192 -27.76 13.25 -12.60
N VAL A 193 -27.09 12.21 -12.13
CA VAL A 193 -25.65 12.21 -11.88
C VAL A 193 -24.99 11.14 -12.74
N LEU A 194 -23.98 11.54 -13.49
CA LEU A 194 -23.06 10.65 -14.18
C LEU A 194 -21.73 10.70 -13.45
N PHE A 195 -21.20 9.54 -13.10
CA PHE A 195 -19.91 9.43 -12.42
C PHE A 195 -19.02 8.44 -13.15
N GLY A 196 -17.77 8.81 -13.35
CA GLY A 196 -16.73 7.94 -13.87
C GLY A 196 -15.46 8.07 -13.04
N ALA A 197 -14.81 6.95 -12.80
CA ALA A 197 -13.52 6.90 -12.12
C ALA A 197 -12.57 5.92 -12.81
N TYR A 198 -11.31 6.30 -12.87
CA TYR A 198 -10.21 5.47 -13.34
C TYR A 198 -9.12 5.44 -12.29
N THR A 199 -8.65 4.25 -11.95
CA THR A 199 -7.52 4.03 -11.04
C THR A 199 -6.49 3.15 -11.72
N TYR A 200 -5.24 3.58 -11.66
CA TYR A 200 -4.08 2.82 -12.09
C TYR A 200 -3.11 2.72 -10.93
N ASN A 201 -2.68 1.52 -10.62
CA ASN A 201 -1.68 1.25 -9.60
C ASN A 201 -0.67 0.24 -10.13
N ILE A 202 0.62 0.55 -10.03
CA ILE A 202 1.70 -0.34 -10.36
C ILE A 202 2.66 -0.41 -9.18
N VAL A 203 3.01 -1.63 -8.79
CA VAL A 203 4.02 -1.93 -7.76
C VAL A 203 5.13 -2.71 -8.42
N GLU A 204 6.34 -2.18 -8.34
CA GLU A 204 7.56 -2.83 -8.78
C GLU A 204 8.36 -3.24 -7.55
N ASN A 205 8.64 -4.54 -7.41
CA ASN A 205 9.42 -5.11 -6.33
C ASN A 205 10.76 -5.58 -6.89
N SER A 206 11.85 -5.25 -6.23
CA SER A 206 13.20 -5.64 -6.62
C SER A 206 14.01 -6.00 -5.39
N GLN A 207 14.57 -7.20 -5.37
CA GLN A 207 15.37 -7.66 -4.22
C GLN A 207 16.67 -8.30 -4.73
N TYR A 208 17.75 -8.06 -4.01
CA TYR A 208 19.03 -8.72 -4.24
C TYR A 208 19.66 -9.18 -2.92
N LEU A 209 19.90 -10.46 -2.83
CA LEU A 209 20.67 -11.09 -1.75
C LEU A 209 22.10 -11.30 -2.24
N PRO A 210 23.09 -10.56 -1.73
CA PRO A 210 24.50 -10.72 -2.17
C PRO A 210 25.07 -12.11 -1.87
N THR A 211 26.11 -12.49 -2.58
CA THR A 211 26.83 -13.77 -2.39
C THR A 211 27.42 -13.89 -0.99
N SER A 212 27.70 -12.76 -0.32
CA SER A 212 28.15 -12.70 1.08
C SER A 212 27.04 -13.00 2.11
N VAL A 213 25.78 -12.98 1.70
CA VAL A 213 24.59 -13.19 2.56
C VAL A 213 23.89 -14.49 2.22
N TRP A 214 23.76 -14.79 0.94
CA TRP A 214 23.07 -15.96 0.43
C TRP A 214 23.99 -16.71 -0.55
N ALA A 215 24.21 -17.99 -0.28
CA ALA A 215 25.10 -18.78 -1.12
C ALA A 215 24.71 -18.63 -2.61
N ASN A 216 25.68 -18.22 -3.43
CA ASN A 216 25.53 -17.97 -4.86
C ASN A 216 24.71 -16.72 -5.25
N GLY A 217 24.31 -15.89 -4.31
CA GLY A 217 23.48 -14.70 -4.58
C GLY A 217 22.11 -15.02 -5.17
N GLN A 218 21.14 -14.12 -4.97
CA GLN A 218 19.82 -14.27 -5.55
C GLN A 218 19.22 -12.90 -5.86
N ALA A 219 18.62 -12.77 -7.05
CA ALA A 219 17.86 -11.59 -7.44
C ALA A 219 16.39 -11.97 -7.68
N TYR A 220 15.50 -11.09 -7.26
CA TYR A 220 14.08 -11.14 -7.54
C TYR A 220 13.65 -9.84 -8.19
N LYS A 221 12.84 -9.92 -9.23
CA LYS A 221 12.08 -8.78 -9.77
C LYS A 221 10.66 -9.19 -10.05
N GLY A 222 9.73 -8.32 -9.66
CA GLY A 222 8.32 -8.54 -9.92
C GLY A 222 7.58 -7.23 -10.14
N THR A 223 6.49 -7.32 -10.89
CA THR A 223 5.58 -6.20 -11.12
C THR A 223 4.16 -6.66 -10.88
N LYS A 224 3.38 -5.86 -10.16
CA LYS A 224 1.94 -6.03 -9.97
C LYS A 224 1.25 -4.78 -10.46
N LYS A 225 0.32 -4.91 -11.37
CA LYS A 225 -0.42 -3.81 -11.97
C LYS A 225 -1.92 -4.02 -11.75
N MET A 226 -2.61 -2.98 -11.33
CA MET A 226 -4.06 -2.95 -11.22
C MET A 226 -4.60 -1.74 -11.97
N GLU A 227 -5.57 -1.99 -12.83
CA GLU A 227 -6.39 -0.97 -13.49
C GLU A 227 -7.84 -1.16 -13.07
N SER A 228 -8.50 -0.10 -12.66
CA SER A 228 -9.94 -0.11 -12.35
C SER A 228 -10.64 1.00 -13.13
N LEU A 229 -11.71 0.64 -13.80
CA LEU A 229 -12.62 1.56 -14.47
C LEU A 229 -14.01 1.36 -13.86
N LEU A 230 -14.58 2.43 -13.32
CA LEU A 230 -15.92 2.48 -12.74
C LEU A 230 -16.73 3.55 -13.46
N GLY A 231 -17.97 3.22 -13.81
CA GLY A 231 -18.94 4.19 -14.32
C GLY A 231 -20.29 3.94 -13.69
N ASN A 232 -20.96 5.00 -13.22
CA ASN A 232 -22.32 4.88 -12.77
C ASN A 232 -23.21 6.05 -13.23
N MET A 233 -24.50 5.77 -13.31
CA MET A 233 -25.55 6.72 -13.59
C MET A 233 -26.59 6.63 -12.48
N MET A 234 -26.92 7.75 -11.88
CA MET A 234 -27.88 7.83 -10.78
C MET A 234 -28.95 8.88 -11.10
N LEU A 235 -30.20 8.46 -11.10
CA LEU A 235 -31.36 9.33 -11.25
C LEU A 235 -32.07 9.43 -9.90
N THR A 236 -32.30 10.65 -9.41
CA THR A 236 -32.98 10.90 -8.13
C THR A 236 -34.17 11.83 -8.38
N TYR A 237 -35.34 11.40 -7.90
CA TYR A 237 -36.56 12.23 -7.93
C TYR A 237 -37.08 12.45 -6.51
N LYS A 238 -37.29 13.72 -6.11
CA LYS A 238 -37.77 14.12 -4.79
C LYS A 238 -38.99 15.02 -4.93
N LYS A 239 -40.11 14.66 -4.29
CA LYS A 239 -41.33 15.43 -4.35
C LYS A 239 -42.05 15.45 -3.01
N GLY A 240 -42.32 16.64 -2.53
CA GLY A 240 -43.22 16.89 -1.40
C GLY A 240 -44.62 17.29 -1.90
N TRP A 241 -45.66 16.71 -1.30
CA TRP A 241 -47.04 17.12 -1.51
C TRP A 241 -47.83 17.01 -0.21
N LYS A 242 -48.23 18.14 0.33
CA LYS A 242 -48.88 18.24 1.64
C LYS A 242 -48.04 17.57 2.73
N LYS A 243 -48.56 16.46 3.32
CA LYS A 243 -47.89 15.66 4.34
C LYS A 243 -47.09 14.48 3.76
N HIS A 244 -47.02 14.34 2.45
CA HIS A 244 -46.34 13.24 1.75
C HIS A 244 -45.05 13.73 1.16
N PHE A 245 -43.97 12.95 1.38
CA PHE A 245 -42.67 13.18 0.76
C PHE A 245 -42.18 11.88 0.12
N PHE A 246 -41.77 11.96 -1.12
CA PHE A 246 -41.25 10.87 -1.93
C PHE A 246 -39.79 11.16 -2.30
N ASP A 247 -38.91 10.18 -2.12
CA ASP A 247 -37.51 10.20 -2.60
C ASP A 247 -37.26 8.86 -3.32
N VAL A 248 -37.11 8.93 -4.63
CA VAL A 248 -36.92 7.77 -5.50
C VAL A 248 -35.53 7.86 -6.12
N LEU A 249 -34.78 6.79 -6.09
CA LEU A 249 -33.46 6.68 -6.69
C LEU A 249 -33.38 5.43 -7.57
N ALA A 250 -32.83 5.60 -8.78
CA ALA A 250 -32.41 4.52 -9.65
C ALA A 250 -30.92 4.68 -9.95
N LEU A 251 -30.15 3.58 -9.84
CA LEU A 251 -28.71 3.53 -10.07
C LEU A 251 -28.40 2.38 -11.03
N ALA A 252 -27.54 2.65 -11.99
CA ALA A 252 -26.85 1.65 -12.81
C ALA A 252 -25.35 1.87 -12.67
N GLU A 253 -24.59 0.79 -12.41
CA GLU A 253 -23.13 0.84 -12.19
C GLU A 253 -22.46 -0.29 -12.96
N LEU A 254 -21.33 0.04 -13.59
CA LEU A 254 -20.45 -0.90 -14.26
C LEU A 254 -19.04 -0.71 -13.72
N GLN A 255 -18.39 -1.82 -13.35
CA GLN A 255 -17.01 -1.83 -12.92
C GLN A 255 -16.24 -2.90 -13.69
N LYS A 256 -15.04 -2.55 -14.08
CA LYS A 256 -14.06 -3.47 -14.67
C LYS A 256 -12.74 -3.25 -13.97
N GLU A 257 -12.17 -4.33 -13.45
CA GLU A 257 -10.81 -4.33 -12.91
C GLU A 257 -9.93 -5.24 -13.76
N THR A 258 -8.67 -4.91 -13.86
CA THR A 258 -7.67 -5.72 -14.55
C THR A 258 -6.45 -5.82 -13.65
N TYR A 259 -6.12 -7.05 -13.27
CA TYR A 259 -4.93 -7.38 -12.49
C TYR A 259 -3.96 -8.14 -13.38
N THR A 260 -2.76 -7.61 -13.50
CA THR A 260 -1.67 -8.29 -14.20
C THR A 260 -0.42 -8.26 -13.34
N GLY A 261 0.40 -9.25 -13.50
CA GLY A 261 1.69 -9.25 -12.84
C GLY A 261 2.58 -10.35 -13.36
N TYR A 262 3.85 -10.18 -13.10
CA TYR A 262 4.85 -11.20 -13.32
C TYR A 262 5.94 -11.04 -12.27
N TYR A 263 6.67 -12.12 -12.03
CA TYR A 263 7.91 -12.08 -11.28
C TYR A 263 8.90 -13.11 -11.83
N THR A 264 10.17 -12.85 -11.54
CA THR A 264 11.24 -13.81 -11.81
C THR A 264 12.28 -13.77 -10.69
N THR A 265 12.77 -14.96 -10.35
CA THR A 265 13.87 -15.17 -9.40
C THR A 265 15.03 -15.80 -10.14
N VAL A 266 16.22 -15.26 -9.96
CA VAL A 266 17.45 -15.73 -10.59
C VAL A 266 18.52 -15.86 -9.52
N SER A 267 19.33 -16.89 -9.57
CA SER A 267 20.40 -17.15 -8.62
C SER A 267 21.69 -17.57 -9.30
N ASN A 268 22.71 -17.80 -8.48
CA ASN A 268 24.05 -18.20 -8.93
C ASN A 268 24.75 -17.09 -9.74
N PHE A 269 24.96 -15.95 -9.06
CA PHE A 269 25.69 -14.80 -9.59
C PHE A 269 27.19 -14.98 -9.40
N SER A 270 27.98 -14.67 -10.42
CA SER A 270 29.44 -14.62 -10.35
C SER A 270 29.97 -13.32 -9.76
N THR A 271 29.12 -12.29 -9.59
CA THR A 271 29.46 -10.98 -9.06
C THR A 271 28.23 -10.28 -8.50
N ASP A 272 28.39 -9.56 -7.41
CA ASP A 272 27.35 -8.74 -6.78
C ASP A 272 27.20 -7.33 -7.42
N LYS A 273 28.08 -6.98 -8.37
CA LYS A 273 28.22 -5.60 -8.88
C LYS A 273 26.92 -5.00 -9.46
N PHE A 274 26.06 -5.82 -10.02
CA PHE A 274 24.86 -5.36 -10.72
C PHE A 274 23.59 -5.48 -9.88
N GLY A 275 23.65 -6.21 -8.75
CA GLY A 275 22.49 -6.49 -7.93
C GLY A 275 21.33 -7.08 -8.75
N TYR A 276 20.12 -6.59 -8.50
CA TYR A 276 18.92 -6.98 -9.28
C TYR A 276 18.83 -6.28 -10.65
N ASN A 277 19.77 -5.40 -11.02
CA ASN A 277 19.69 -4.63 -12.26
C ASN A 277 20.15 -5.42 -13.49
N ASN A 278 20.81 -6.57 -13.32
CA ASN A 278 21.19 -7.46 -14.40
C ASN A 278 20.87 -8.93 -14.05
N LEU A 279 19.63 -9.33 -14.27
CA LEU A 279 19.19 -10.72 -14.04
C LEU A 279 19.89 -11.74 -14.95
N GLN A 280 20.39 -11.27 -16.09
CA GLN A 280 21.11 -12.14 -17.04
C GLN A 280 22.44 -12.66 -16.47
N ALA A 281 23.04 -11.95 -15.52
CA ALA A 281 24.29 -12.34 -14.87
C ALA A 281 24.14 -13.56 -13.95
N GLY A 282 22.92 -13.91 -13.52
CA GLY A 282 22.67 -15.13 -12.74
C GLY A 282 22.50 -16.34 -13.66
N ALA A 283 23.16 -17.45 -13.31
CA ALA A 283 23.22 -18.65 -14.13
C ALA A 283 22.01 -19.59 -13.98
N VAL A 284 21.31 -19.53 -12.84
CA VAL A 284 20.21 -20.44 -12.51
C VAL A 284 18.87 -19.72 -12.52
N ARG A 285 17.95 -20.22 -13.35
CA ARG A 285 16.54 -19.78 -13.45
C ARG A 285 15.68 -21.02 -13.35
N LEU A 286 15.04 -21.18 -12.19
CA LEU A 286 14.07 -22.26 -12.01
C LEU A 286 12.75 -21.87 -12.65
N TRP A 287 12.06 -22.79 -13.28
CA TRP A 287 10.78 -22.49 -13.92
C TRP A 287 9.71 -22.05 -12.90
N GLU A 288 9.69 -22.62 -11.69
CA GLU A 288 8.85 -22.21 -10.59
C GLU A 288 9.21 -20.83 -10.01
N GLY A 289 10.41 -20.35 -10.28
CA GLY A 289 10.87 -19.00 -9.92
C GLY A 289 10.35 -17.91 -10.86
N THR A 290 9.61 -18.26 -11.92
CA THR A 290 9.02 -17.30 -12.85
C THR A 290 7.53 -17.57 -13.01
N ASN A 291 6.72 -16.53 -12.83
CA ASN A 291 5.28 -16.65 -12.99
C ASN A 291 4.68 -15.35 -13.53
N SER A 292 3.51 -15.46 -14.15
CA SER A 292 2.70 -14.32 -14.56
C SER A 292 1.21 -14.65 -14.41
N TYR A 293 0.40 -13.62 -14.21
CA TYR A 293 -1.04 -13.78 -14.08
C TYR A 293 -1.78 -12.64 -14.76
N TYR A 294 -3.01 -12.94 -15.18
CA TYR A 294 -3.96 -12.00 -15.72
C TYR A 294 -5.35 -12.33 -15.20
N GLU A 295 -5.99 -11.37 -14.53
CA GLU A 295 -7.37 -11.48 -14.06
C GLU A 295 -8.15 -10.24 -14.45
N GLN A 296 -9.39 -10.41 -14.89
CA GLN A 296 -10.25 -9.30 -15.30
C GLN A 296 -11.68 -9.47 -14.77
N PRO A 297 -11.90 -9.25 -13.46
CA PRO A 297 -13.25 -9.25 -12.92
C PRO A 297 -14.06 -8.06 -13.45
N ARG A 298 -15.37 -8.31 -13.67
CA ARG A 298 -16.35 -7.30 -14.08
C ARG A 298 -17.57 -7.42 -13.19
N LEU A 299 -18.11 -6.27 -12.82
CA LEU A 299 -19.32 -6.15 -12.02
C LEU A 299 -20.33 -5.25 -12.76
N ALA A 300 -21.60 -5.66 -12.75
CA ALA A 300 -22.71 -4.83 -13.17
C ALA A 300 -23.76 -4.83 -12.06
N SER A 301 -24.23 -3.65 -11.68
CA SER A 301 -25.18 -3.48 -10.58
C SER A 301 -26.31 -2.54 -10.99
N PHE A 302 -27.52 -2.91 -10.60
CA PHE A 302 -28.69 -2.03 -10.69
C PHE A 302 -29.35 -1.93 -9.33
N MET A 303 -29.74 -0.73 -8.94
CA MET A 303 -30.40 -0.48 -7.66
C MET A 303 -31.57 0.48 -7.83
N GLY A 304 -32.69 0.16 -7.21
CA GLY A 304 -33.81 1.06 -6.98
C GLY A 304 -34.03 1.26 -5.49
N ARG A 305 -34.26 2.51 -5.08
CA ARG A 305 -34.68 2.86 -3.72
C ARG A 305 -35.91 3.75 -3.78
N PHE A 306 -36.87 3.44 -2.96
CA PHE A 306 -38.06 4.24 -2.75
C PHE A 306 -38.20 4.56 -1.26
N ASN A 307 -38.12 5.84 -0.91
CA ASN A 307 -38.42 6.36 0.42
C ASN A 307 -39.72 7.11 0.38
N TYR A 308 -40.61 6.80 1.31
CA TYR A 308 -41.85 7.52 1.54
C TYR A 308 -41.92 8.00 2.99
N THR A 309 -42.20 9.29 3.16
CA THR A 309 -42.40 9.89 4.48
C THR A 309 -43.78 10.51 4.53
N TYR A 310 -44.54 10.16 5.57
CA TYR A 310 -45.86 10.76 5.83
C TYR A 310 -45.85 11.56 7.13
N ALA A 311 -46.27 12.82 7.04
CA ALA A 311 -46.39 13.78 8.14
C ALA A 311 -45.13 13.93 8.98
N ASP A 312 -43.94 13.74 8.36
CA ASP A 312 -42.62 13.72 9.02
C ASP A 312 -42.50 12.72 10.19
N ARG A 313 -43.45 11.77 10.28
CA ARG A 313 -43.54 10.78 11.36
C ARG A 313 -43.35 9.36 10.92
N TYR A 314 -43.91 8.97 9.80
CA TYR A 314 -43.86 7.60 9.30
C TYR A 314 -42.97 7.55 8.08
N VAL A 315 -41.93 6.73 8.16
CA VAL A 315 -40.97 6.56 7.06
C VAL A 315 -40.99 5.09 6.62
N LEU A 316 -41.13 4.88 5.32
CA LEU A 316 -41.03 3.59 4.68
C LEU A 316 -39.91 3.65 3.65
N THR A 317 -38.99 2.68 3.69
CA THR A 317 -37.90 2.54 2.72
C THR A 317 -37.94 1.16 2.09
N LEU A 318 -38.00 1.13 0.76
CA LEU A 318 -37.87 -0.07 -0.06
C LEU A 318 -36.57 0.04 -0.87
N ASN A 319 -35.73 -1.00 -0.83
CA ASN A 319 -34.60 -1.11 -1.72
C ASN A 319 -34.66 -2.44 -2.47
N ALA A 320 -34.26 -2.39 -3.72
CA ALA A 320 -34.04 -3.58 -4.53
C ALA A 320 -32.71 -3.40 -5.27
N ARG A 321 -31.77 -4.31 -5.09
CA ARG A 321 -30.48 -4.31 -5.77
C ARG A 321 -30.28 -5.65 -6.47
N THR A 322 -29.70 -5.60 -7.65
CA THR A 322 -29.24 -6.80 -8.36
C THR A 322 -27.81 -6.58 -8.83
N ASP A 323 -26.97 -7.57 -8.59
CA ASP A 323 -25.56 -7.56 -8.92
C ASP A 323 -25.20 -8.79 -9.76
N ALA A 324 -24.44 -8.55 -10.83
CA ALA A 324 -23.83 -9.61 -11.63
C ALA A 324 -22.31 -9.51 -11.56
N SER A 325 -21.64 -10.63 -11.36
CA SER A 325 -20.18 -10.71 -11.34
C SER A 325 -19.67 -11.77 -12.30
N SER A 326 -18.59 -11.43 -13.02
CA SER A 326 -17.89 -12.39 -13.87
C SER A 326 -17.17 -13.49 -13.06
N LYS A 327 -17.02 -13.31 -11.74
CA LYS A 327 -16.43 -14.31 -10.83
C LYS A 327 -17.42 -15.42 -10.44
N PHE A 328 -18.71 -15.20 -10.64
CA PHE A 328 -19.70 -16.23 -10.42
C PHE A 328 -19.67 -17.26 -11.57
N GLY A 329 -19.98 -18.51 -11.25
CA GLY A 329 -20.05 -19.59 -12.21
C GLY A 329 -21.12 -19.39 -13.30
N ALA A 330 -21.34 -20.42 -14.13
CA ALA A 330 -22.19 -20.30 -15.30
C ALA A 330 -23.65 -19.92 -14.99
N ASN A 331 -24.19 -20.31 -13.83
CA ASN A 331 -25.58 -20.00 -13.39
C ASN A 331 -25.69 -20.04 -11.87
N PRO A 332 -26.40 -19.07 -11.22
CA PRO A 332 -26.81 -17.77 -11.76
C PRO A 332 -25.71 -16.71 -11.63
N LYS A 333 -25.56 -15.85 -12.62
CA LYS A 333 -24.62 -14.72 -12.57
C LYS A 333 -25.15 -13.52 -11.82
N TRP A 334 -26.47 -13.45 -11.60
CA TRP A 334 -27.17 -12.35 -10.95
C TRP A 334 -27.63 -12.74 -9.55
N GLY A 335 -27.28 -11.94 -8.55
CA GLY A 335 -27.85 -11.95 -7.22
C GLY A 335 -28.90 -10.86 -7.06
N PHE A 336 -30.01 -11.13 -6.36
CA PHE A 336 -31.05 -10.15 -6.06
C PHE A 336 -31.17 -9.94 -4.56
N PHE A 337 -31.16 -8.68 -4.12
CA PHE A 337 -31.06 -8.29 -2.71
C PHE A 337 -32.17 -7.25 -2.39
N PRO A 338 -33.38 -7.67 -2.03
CA PRO A 338 -34.42 -6.76 -1.57
C PRO A 338 -34.25 -6.41 -0.10
N SER A 339 -34.61 -5.21 0.30
CA SER A 339 -34.74 -4.81 1.70
C SER A 339 -35.91 -3.87 1.93
N LEU A 340 -36.51 -3.99 3.11
CA LEU A 340 -37.63 -3.18 3.59
C LEU A 340 -37.31 -2.66 4.97
N SER A 341 -37.55 -1.37 5.22
CA SER A 341 -37.54 -0.80 6.56
C SER A 341 -38.69 0.16 6.78
N ALA A 342 -39.18 0.24 8.00
CA ALA A 342 -40.16 1.20 8.43
C ALA A 342 -39.72 1.86 9.75
N ALA A 343 -39.97 3.15 9.89
CA ALA A 343 -39.68 3.90 11.11
C ALA A 343 -40.88 4.78 11.48
N TRP A 344 -41.07 4.96 12.79
CA TRP A 344 -42.06 5.85 13.36
C TRP A 344 -41.36 6.82 14.33
N VAL A 345 -41.50 8.11 14.05
CA VAL A 345 -41.04 9.19 14.94
C VAL A 345 -42.16 9.46 15.94
N VAL A 346 -41.92 9.12 17.21
CA VAL A 346 -42.96 9.12 18.27
C VAL A 346 -43.15 10.53 18.89
N SER A 347 -42.16 11.42 18.80
CA SER A 347 -42.21 12.77 19.38
C SER A 347 -42.09 13.87 18.37
#